data_cc396bf1d931b857ec4b04dfa154c34e
#
_entry.id   cc396bf1d931b857ec4b04dfa154c34e
#
_cell.length_a   1.000
_cell.length_b   1.000
_cell.length_c   1.000
_cell.angle_alpha   90.00
_cell.angle_beta   90.00
_cell.angle_gamma   90.00
#
_symmetry.space_group_name_H-M   'P 1'
#
loop_
_entity.id
_entity.type
_entity.pdbx_description
1 polymer ?
#
loop_
_entity_poly.entity_id
_entity_poly.type
_entity_poly.pdbx_seq_one_letter_code
_entity_poly.pdbx_strand_id
1 'polypeptide(L)'
;MDPSGTKTIEPGPILGRCFRRHAKDYAELSATPDQFKEFAAAVGVMQKTEPNYSARDLADIHVPVAIVQSEHDEFIKPEHAEYLARSIPGAELILLAGVSHFAPLQRPEQFNSVIRAFLGTVLG
;
A
#
# COMPACT_ATOMS: atom_id res chain seq x y z
N MET A 1 -10.04 10.70 -15.29
CA MET A 1 -9.75 10.00 -14.01
C MET A 1 -8.24 9.84 -13.95
N ASP A 2 -7.59 10.28 -12.88
CA ASP A 2 -6.14 10.14 -12.73
C ASP A 2 -5.79 8.64 -12.71
N PRO A 3 -5.03 8.13 -13.69
CA PRO A 3 -4.74 6.69 -13.82
C PRO A 3 -3.83 6.16 -12.71
N SER A 4 -3.14 7.04 -11.96
CA SER A 4 -2.21 6.62 -10.90
C SER A 4 -2.90 6.01 -9.68
N GLY A 5 -4.21 6.23 -9.48
CA GLY A 5 -4.94 5.82 -8.26
C GLY A 5 -4.45 6.49 -6.97
N THR A 6 -3.47 7.40 -7.06
CA THR A 6 -2.87 8.07 -5.91
C THR A 6 -3.52 9.42 -5.60
N LYS A 7 -3.36 9.88 -4.37
CA LYS A 7 -3.82 11.20 -3.92
C LYS A 7 -2.67 12.21 -3.96
N THR A 8 -3.01 13.48 -4.12
CA THR A 8 -2.09 14.57 -3.74
C THR A 8 -1.99 14.59 -2.22
N ILE A 9 -0.77 14.43 -1.70
CA ILE A 9 -0.53 14.26 -0.26
C ILE A 9 -0.25 15.61 0.37
N GLU A 10 -1.09 15.97 1.36
CA GLU A 10 -0.76 17.00 2.33
C GLU A 10 -0.12 16.32 3.56
N PRO A 11 1.15 16.63 3.90
CA PRO A 11 1.87 15.93 4.96
C PRO A 11 1.27 16.25 6.33
N GLY A 12 0.46 15.33 6.84
CA GLY A 12 -0.03 15.35 8.22
C GLY A 12 1.02 14.88 9.24
N PRO A 13 0.77 15.05 10.55
CA PRO A 13 1.73 14.70 11.61
C PRO A 13 2.07 13.20 11.65
N ILE A 14 1.15 12.33 11.29
CA ILE A 14 1.37 10.87 11.22
C ILE A 14 2.35 10.57 10.08
N LEU A 15 2.05 11.09 8.89
CA LEU A 15 2.88 10.90 7.70
C LEU A 15 4.31 11.40 7.91
N GLY A 16 4.46 12.58 8.51
CA GLY A 16 5.78 13.14 8.84
C GLY A 16 6.59 12.27 9.81
N ARG A 17 5.94 11.61 10.78
CA ARG A 17 6.61 10.64 11.67
C ARG A 17 7.05 9.40 10.93
N CYS A 18 6.23 8.88 10.04
CA CYS A 18 6.56 7.70 9.24
C CYS A 18 7.74 7.96 8.31
N PHE A 19 7.78 9.10 7.63
CA PHE A 19 8.91 9.45 6.77
C PHE A 19 10.22 9.65 7.55
N ARG A 20 10.18 10.28 8.73
CA ARG A 20 11.37 10.37 9.59
C ARG A 20 11.88 9.00 10.03
N ARG A 21 10.97 8.06 10.33
CA ARG A 21 11.34 6.69 10.65
C ARG A 21 11.97 6.01 9.44
N HIS A 22 11.38 6.13 8.25
CA HIS A 22 11.96 5.55 7.03
C HIS A 22 13.37 6.07 6.76
N ALA A 23 13.61 7.38 6.90
CA ALA A 23 14.93 7.96 6.72
C ALA A 23 15.95 7.41 7.75
N LYS A 24 15.53 7.25 9.00
CA LYS A 24 16.36 6.65 10.05
C LYS A 24 16.67 5.19 9.75
N ASP A 25 15.65 4.39 9.45
CA ASP A 25 15.81 2.96 9.16
C ASP A 25 16.69 2.77 7.91
N TYR A 26 16.53 3.62 6.88
CA TYR A 26 17.39 3.60 5.70
C TYR A 26 18.85 3.89 6.06
N ALA A 27 19.12 4.91 6.87
CA ALA A 27 20.47 5.26 7.30
C ALA A 27 21.13 4.14 8.14
N GLU A 28 20.34 3.39 8.91
CA GLU A 28 20.83 2.31 9.76
C GLU A 28 21.05 0.98 8.98
N LEU A 29 20.23 0.71 7.97
CA LEU A 29 20.15 -0.60 7.34
C LEU A 29 20.69 -0.64 5.90
N SER A 30 20.80 0.52 5.23
CA SER A 30 21.23 0.59 3.83
C SER A 30 22.76 0.47 3.70
N ALA A 31 23.21 -0.14 2.60
CA ALA A 31 24.60 -0.08 2.18
C ALA A 31 25.05 1.34 1.72
N THR A 32 24.09 2.24 1.49
CA THR A 32 24.31 3.63 1.04
C THR A 32 23.58 4.62 1.94
N PRO A 33 23.93 4.73 3.24
CA PRO A 33 23.13 5.42 4.26
C PRO A 33 22.87 6.91 3.94
N ASP A 34 23.76 7.55 3.21
CA ASP A 34 23.68 8.98 2.87
C ASP A 34 22.83 9.28 1.63
N GLN A 35 22.29 8.24 0.95
CA GLN A 35 21.56 8.37 -0.33
C GLN A 35 20.02 8.28 -0.19
N PHE A 36 19.49 8.55 0.99
CA PHE A 36 18.02 8.46 1.19
C PHE A 36 17.24 9.41 0.27
N LYS A 37 17.77 10.61 0.03
CA LYS A 37 17.10 11.60 -0.82
C LYS A 37 17.02 11.15 -2.28
N GLU A 38 18.11 10.62 -2.81
CA GLU A 38 18.19 10.07 -4.17
C GLU A 38 17.31 8.84 -4.32
N PHE A 39 17.33 7.96 -3.32
CA PHE A 39 16.43 6.81 -3.24
C PHE A 39 14.95 7.24 -3.26
N ALA A 40 14.56 8.17 -2.41
CA ALA A 40 13.18 8.67 -2.36
C ALA A 40 12.75 9.33 -3.68
N ALA A 41 13.66 10.05 -4.36
CA ALA A 41 13.40 10.64 -5.67
C ALA A 41 13.18 9.56 -6.74
N ALA A 42 14.00 8.51 -6.76
CA ALA A 42 13.87 7.38 -7.69
C ALA A 42 12.55 6.61 -7.47
N VAL A 43 12.18 6.36 -6.20
CA VAL A 43 10.89 5.77 -5.85
C VAL A 43 9.72 6.64 -6.33
N GLY A 44 9.82 7.97 -6.17
CA GLY A 44 8.80 8.91 -6.64
C GLY A 44 8.62 8.89 -8.18
N VAL A 45 9.68 8.66 -8.94
CA VAL A 45 9.60 8.45 -10.39
C VAL A 45 8.91 7.12 -10.69
N MET A 46 9.36 6.04 -10.06
CA MET A 46 8.79 4.70 -10.22
C MET A 46 7.28 4.69 -9.93
N GLN A 47 6.83 5.31 -8.85
CA GLN A 47 5.41 5.39 -8.48
C GLN A 47 4.53 6.11 -9.51
N LYS A 48 5.10 6.95 -10.37
CA LYS A 48 4.35 7.65 -11.44
C LYS A 48 4.27 6.85 -12.73
N THR A 49 5.17 5.92 -12.93
CA THR A 49 5.34 5.20 -14.20
C THR A 49 5.08 3.70 -14.09
N GLU A 50 5.17 3.13 -12.88
CA GLU A 50 5.12 1.70 -12.64
C GLU A 50 4.25 1.32 -11.41
N PRO A 51 3.64 0.14 -11.39
CA PRO A 51 3.39 -0.72 -12.53
C PRO A 51 2.21 -0.18 -13.36
N ASN A 52 2.20 -0.42 -14.66
CA ASN A 52 1.11 -0.02 -15.56
C ASN A 52 0.32 -1.26 -16.02
N TYR A 53 -0.26 -2.00 -15.08
CA TYR A 53 -1.07 -3.18 -15.38
C TYR A 53 -2.42 -2.79 -15.97
N SER A 54 -2.78 -3.42 -17.09
CA SER A 54 -4.10 -3.30 -17.67
C SER A 54 -5.13 -4.15 -16.90
N ALA A 55 -6.42 -3.89 -17.11
CA ALA A 55 -7.48 -4.73 -16.55
C ALA A 55 -7.36 -6.22 -16.98
N ARG A 56 -6.78 -6.47 -18.17
CA ARG A 56 -6.53 -7.83 -18.65
C ARG A 56 -5.42 -8.51 -17.84
N ASP A 57 -4.33 -7.79 -17.54
CA ASP A 57 -3.24 -8.33 -16.72
C ASP A 57 -3.73 -8.69 -15.31
N LEU A 58 -4.63 -7.87 -14.75
CA LEU A 58 -5.25 -8.15 -13.46
C LEU A 58 -6.22 -9.34 -13.51
N ALA A 59 -6.95 -9.49 -14.63
CA ALA A 59 -7.87 -10.62 -14.83
C ALA A 59 -7.14 -11.96 -14.97
N ASP A 60 -5.88 -11.96 -15.34
CA ASP A 60 -5.04 -13.16 -15.45
C ASP A 60 -4.44 -13.61 -14.11
N ILE A 61 -4.73 -12.92 -13.00
CA ILE A 61 -4.34 -13.35 -11.65
C ILE A 61 -5.32 -14.41 -11.15
N HIS A 62 -4.83 -15.64 -10.97
CA HIS A 62 -5.65 -16.81 -10.59
C HIS A 62 -5.37 -17.35 -9.18
N VAL A 63 -4.55 -16.67 -8.42
CA VAL A 63 -4.32 -16.98 -7.00
C VAL A 63 -5.31 -16.23 -6.11
N PRO A 64 -5.63 -16.72 -4.90
CA PRO A 64 -6.43 -15.96 -3.95
C PRO A 64 -5.78 -14.61 -3.62
N VAL A 65 -6.55 -13.53 -3.67
CA VAL A 65 -6.09 -12.16 -3.42
C VAL A 65 -6.99 -11.46 -2.42
N ALA A 66 -6.40 -10.78 -1.45
CA ALA A 66 -7.09 -9.80 -0.61
C ALA A 66 -6.52 -8.41 -0.88
N ILE A 67 -7.39 -7.46 -1.22
CA ILE A 67 -7.08 -6.04 -1.32
C ILE A 67 -7.41 -5.43 0.04
N VAL A 68 -6.38 -4.99 0.77
CA VAL A 68 -6.54 -4.41 2.10
C VAL A 68 -6.36 -2.90 2.00
N GLN A 69 -7.42 -2.15 2.25
CA GLN A 69 -7.46 -0.69 2.17
C GLN A 69 -7.64 -0.08 3.56
N SER A 70 -6.85 0.90 3.90
CA SER A 70 -7.05 1.72 5.11
C SER A 70 -8.12 2.79 4.88
N GLU A 71 -9.00 2.99 5.86
CA GLU A 71 -10.10 3.97 5.78
C GLU A 71 -9.60 5.40 5.52
N HIS A 72 -8.49 5.76 6.17
CA HIS A 72 -7.90 7.10 6.07
C HIS A 72 -6.57 7.07 5.30
N ASP A 73 -6.49 6.26 4.24
CA ASP A 73 -5.27 6.18 3.42
C ASP A 73 -4.99 7.52 2.75
N GLU A 74 -3.81 8.08 3.02
CA GLU A 74 -3.37 9.37 2.48
C GLU A 74 -2.83 9.25 1.05
N PHE A 75 -2.44 8.05 0.62
CA PHE A 75 -1.79 7.79 -0.66
C PHE A 75 -2.74 7.23 -1.71
N ILE A 76 -3.55 6.25 -1.33
CA ILE A 76 -4.36 5.47 -2.25
C ILE A 76 -5.83 5.89 -2.17
N LYS A 77 -6.44 6.11 -3.32
CA LYS A 77 -7.86 6.42 -3.42
C LYS A 77 -8.68 5.14 -3.18
N PRO A 78 -9.78 5.20 -2.42
CA PRO A 78 -10.66 4.05 -2.22
C PRO A 78 -11.14 3.41 -3.54
N GLU A 79 -11.44 4.24 -4.55
CA GLU A 79 -11.89 3.80 -5.86
C GLU A 79 -10.84 2.93 -6.58
N HIS A 80 -9.55 3.13 -6.26
CA HIS A 80 -8.48 2.30 -6.82
C HIS A 80 -8.47 0.91 -6.20
N ALA A 81 -8.63 0.80 -4.88
CA ALA A 81 -8.76 -0.48 -4.19
C ALA A 81 -10.00 -1.26 -4.69
N GLU A 82 -11.13 -0.57 -4.87
CA GLU A 82 -12.33 -1.15 -5.47
C GLU A 82 -12.10 -1.61 -6.92
N TYR A 83 -11.36 -0.82 -7.70
CA TYR A 83 -11.00 -1.20 -9.07
C TYR A 83 -10.19 -2.49 -9.10
N LEU A 84 -9.16 -2.61 -8.26
CA LEU A 84 -8.36 -3.82 -8.15
C LEU A 84 -9.21 -5.03 -7.75
N ALA A 85 -10.06 -4.88 -6.73
CA ALA A 85 -10.93 -5.95 -6.26
C ALA A 85 -11.94 -6.44 -7.32
N ARG A 86 -12.43 -5.53 -8.16
CA ARG A 86 -13.32 -5.89 -9.28
C ARG A 86 -12.58 -6.49 -10.47
N SER A 87 -11.32 -6.12 -10.68
CA SER A 87 -10.54 -6.55 -11.85
C SER A 87 -9.85 -7.90 -11.66
N ILE A 88 -9.56 -8.27 -10.41
CA ILE A 88 -8.92 -9.55 -10.08
C ILE A 88 -10.01 -10.57 -9.72
N PRO A 89 -10.12 -11.69 -10.45
CA PRO A 89 -11.15 -12.70 -10.20
C PRO A 89 -11.09 -13.26 -8.77
N GLY A 90 -12.23 -13.17 -8.05
CA GLY A 90 -12.35 -13.70 -6.69
C GLY A 90 -11.59 -12.91 -5.61
N ALA A 91 -11.07 -11.71 -5.92
CA ALA A 91 -10.43 -10.89 -4.91
C ALA A 91 -11.41 -10.38 -3.86
N GLU A 92 -10.96 -10.38 -2.60
CA GLU A 92 -11.69 -9.78 -1.47
C GLU A 92 -11.22 -8.34 -1.27
N LEU A 93 -12.17 -7.44 -0.94
CA LEU A 93 -11.85 -6.09 -0.49
C LEU A 93 -12.08 -5.98 1.01
N ILE A 94 -11.03 -5.68 1.76
CA ILE A 94 -11.05 -5.57 3.22
C ILE A 94 -10.72 -4.13 3.61
N LEU A 95 -11.63 -3.46 4.31
CA LEU A 95 -11.42 -2.11 4.83
C LEU A 95 -10.94 -2.17 6.29
N LEU A 96 -9.80 -1.53 6.56
CA LEU A 96 -9.27 -1.33 7.91
C LEU A 96 -9.76 0.01 8.46
N ALA A 97 -10.65 -0.05 9.45
CA ALA A 97 -11.22 1.14 10.06
C ALA A 97 -10.24 1.87 10.99
N GLY A 98 -10.31 3.20 11.00
CA GLY A 98 -9.58 4.06 11.94
C GLY A 98 -8.06 4.10 11.77
N VAL A 99 -7.55 3.69 10.61
CA VAL A 99 -6.11 3.69 10.31
C VAL A 99 -5.79 4.41 9.00
N SER A 100 -4.54 4.89 8.90
CA SER A 100 -3.99 5.50 7.71
C SER A 100 -3.20 4.47 6.88
N HIS A 101 -2.49 4.92 5.85
CA HIS A 101 -1.65 4.06 4.99
C HIS A 101 -0.70 3.14 5.78
N PHE A 102 -0.20 3.60 6.91
CA PHE A 102 0.74 2.86 7.76
C PHE A 102 0.04 1.98 8.83
N ALA A 103 -1.09 1.36 8.48
CA ALA A 103 -1.85 0.48 9.36
C ALA A 103 -1.00 -0.55 10.14
N PRO A 104 0.01 -1.23 9.54
CA PRO A 104 0.87 -2.16 10.27
C PRO A 104 1.63 -1.53 11.44
N LEU A 105 1.96 -0.24 11.35
CA LEU A 105 2.64 0.51 12.41
C LEU A 105 1.68 1.11 13.43
N GLN A 106 0.46 1.44 13.02
CA GLN A 106 -0.55 2.08 13.86
C GLN A 106 -1.35 1.08 14.68
N ARG A 107 -1.76 -0.01 14.06
CA ARG A 107 -2.62 -1.06 14.62
C ARG A 107 -2.13 -2.45 14.18
N PRO A 108 -0.93 -2.88 14.64
CA PRO A 108 -0.34 -4.14 14.19
C PRO A 108 -1.24 -5.37 14.48
N GLU A 109 -1.96 -5.36 15.59
CA GLU A 109 -2.87 -6.48 15.93
C GLU A 109 -4.05 -6.59 14.98
N GLN A 110 -4.68 -5.46 14.63
CA GLN A 110 -5.76 -5.41 13.66
C GLN A 110 -5.28 -5.88 12.29
N PHE A 111 -4.16 -5.33 11.81
CA PHE A 111 -3.55 -5.71 10.53
C PHE A 111 -3.22 -7.21 10.49
N ASN A 112 -2.50 -7.70 11.49
CA ASN A 112 -2.11 -9.11 11.58
C ASN A 112 -3.30 -10.05 11.70
N SER A 113 -4.39 -9.63 12.37
CA SER A 113 -5.62 -10.42 12.47
C SER A 113 -6.25 -10.64 11.09
N VAL A 114 -6.33 -9.59 10.27
CA VAL A 114 -6.85 -9.67 8.90
C VAL A 114 -5.98 -10.59 8.04
N ILE A 115 -4.66 -10.45 8.10
CA ILE A 115 -3.75 -11.31 7.33
C ILE A 115 -3.91 -12.79 7.75
N ARG A 116 -3.96 -13.08 9.06
CA ARG A 116 -4.16 -14.46 9.54
C ARG A 116 -5.50 -15.03 9.14
N ALA A 117 -6.57 -14.24 9.18
CA ALA A 117 -7.90 -14.69 8.75
C ALA A 117 -7.89 -15.06 7.26
N PHE A 118 -7.34 -14.19 6.40
CA PHE A 118 -7.22 -14.46 4.98
C PHE A 118 -6.39 -15.73 4.70
N LEU A 119 -5.21 -15.84 5.29
CA LEU A 119 -4.35 -17.02 5.12
C LEU A 119 -5.04 -18.30 5.62
N GLY A 120 -5.83 -18.23 6.71
CA GLY A 120 -6.60 -19.35 7.21
C GLY A 120 -7.69 -19.83 6.23
N THR A 121 -8.30 -18.93 5.47
CA THR A 121 -9.29 -19.32 4.42
C THR A 121 -8.62 -19.93 3.19
N VAL A 122 -7.38 -19.58 2.90
CA VAL A 122 -6.65 -20.02 1.69
C VAL A 122 -5.84 -21.28 1.90
N LEU A 123 -5.27 -21.45 3.11
CA LEU A 123 -4.40 -22.59 3.44
C LEU A 123 -5.16 -23.74 4.13
N GLY A 124 -6.39 -23.47 4.53
CA GLY A 124 -7.52 -24.29 5.03
C GLY A 124 -7.27 -25.53 5.76
#